data_50edb6e83665276ae014708e32000691
#
_entry.id   50edb6e83665276ae014708e32000691
#
_cell.length_a   1.000
_cell.length_b   1.000
_cell.length_c   1.000
_cell.angle_alpha   90.00
_cell.angle_beta   90.00
_cell.angle_gamma   90.00
#
_symmetry.space_group_name_H-M   'P 1'
#
loop_
_entity.id
_entity.type
_entity.pdbx_description
1 polymer ?
#
loop_
_entity_poly.entity_id
_entity_poly.type
_entity_poly.pdbx_seq_one_letter_code
_entity_poly.pdbx_strand_id
1 'polypeptide(L)'
;MKDYFKRAANAALRGAVIGAAAGSAALFLIAPGSSTKRQRAPFMGTNCAHRGLHSRDKSVPENSLEAFRLAAEAGYGIELDVQLSKDGQVVVFHDDTLDRVCGVHARVDELTLSELRELRLCGTDQTIPLFTEVLDVVRCRSAIICELKDGKRNRELCEKTYEIISDYSGDICIESFNPLIVAWFRFHAKDLLRGQLAQPMRRYDADTVSAPTAYALGHTLFNFIARPQFIAYRIGFRPLSVRLSEYMGAMRVGWTSHEPRNEAGRDTVIFEFYKPRVKFK
;
A
#
# COMPACT_ATOMS: atom_id res chain seq x y z
N MET A 1 -9.09 5.49 -60.02
CA MET A 1 -10.07 5.63 -58.93
C MET A 1 -10.14 4.42 -58.02
N LYS A 2 -10.32 3.18 -58.51
CA LYS A 2 -10.40 1.96 -57.71
C LYS A 2 -9.13 1.68 -56.84
N ASP A 3 -7.93 1.96 -57.36
CA ASP A 3 -6.68 1.73 -56.61
C ASP A 3 -6.44 2.75 -55.46
N TYR A 4 -6.92 3.97 -55.63
CA TYR A 4 -6.87 4.98 -54.57
C TYR A 4 -7.76 4.57 -53.39
N PHE A 5 -8.99 4.12 -53.64
CA PHE A 5 -9.89 3.65 -52.58
C PHE A 5 -9.37 2.40 -51.89
N LYS A 6 -8.75 1.45 -52.61
CA LYS A 6 -8.09 0.28 -51.98
C LYS A 6 -6.94 0.68 -51.09
N ARG A 7 -6.08 1.63 -51.53
CA ARG A 7 -4.96 2.12 -50.71
C ARG A 7 -5.44 2.85 -49.45
N ALA A 8 -6.47 3.70 -49.59
CA ALA A 8 -7.07 4.40 -48.46
C ALA A 8 -7.72 3.43 -47.43
N ALA A 9 -8.46 2.44 -47.91
CA ALA A 9 -9.06 1.41 -47.05
C ALA A 9 -8.00 0.56 -46.31
N ASN A 10 -6.92 0.18 -47.00
CA ASN A 10 -5.81 -0.56 -46.40
C ASN A 10 -5.04 0.29 -45.36
N ALA A 11 -4.87 1.60 -45.61
CA ALA A 11 -4.26 2.50 -44.62
C ALA A 11 -5.12 2.67 -43.37
N ALA A 12 -6.45 2.83 -43.55
CA ALA A 12 -7.40 2.91 -42.46
C ALA A 12 -7.44 1.61 -41.63
N LEU A 13 -7.44 0.45 -42.30
CA LEU A 13 -7.40 -0.85 -41.62
C LEU A 13 -6.09 -1.04 -40.84
N ARG A 14 -4.94 -0.70 -41.43
CA ARG A 14 -3.65 -0.74 -40.72
C ARG A 14 -3.63 0.19 -39.52
N GLY A 15 -4.15 1.41 -39.64
CA GLY A 15 -4.30 2.36 -38.55
C GLY A 15 -5.17 1.81 -37.42
N ALA A 16 -6.31 1.20 -37.76
CA ALA A 16 -7.20 0.55 -36.79
C ALA A 16 -6.53 -0.63 -36.04
N VAL A 17 -5.80 -1.48 -36.78
CA VAL A 17 -5.06 -2.62 -36.17
C VAL A 17 -3.95 -2.13 -35.27
N ILE A 18 -3.17 -1.14 -35.67
CA ILE A 18 -2.12 -0.55 -34.83
C ILE A 18 -2.73 0.11 -33.58
N GLY A 19 -3.82 0.86 -33.73
CA GLY A 19 -4.53 1.47 -32.61
C GLY A 19 -5.08 0.44 -31.62
N ALA A 20 -5.67 -0.65 -32.13
CA ALA A 20 -6.16 -1.76 -31.28
C ALA A 20 -5.02 -2.46 -30.54
N ALA A 21 -3.89 -2.73 -31.21
CA ALA A 21 -2.72 -3.34 -30.61
C ALA A 21 -2.10 -2.45 -29.50
N ALA A 22 -1.97 -1.14 -29.77
CA ALA A 22 -1.48 -0.18 -28.79
C ALA A 22 -2.43 -0.07 -27.56
N GLY A 23 -3.74 -0.02 -27.81
CA GLY A 23 -4.76 -0.04 -26.76
C GLY A 23 -4.70 -1.29 -25.90
N SER A 24 -4.55 -2.48 -26.52
CA SER A 24 -4.41 -3.75 -25.80
C SER A 24 -3.14 -3.80 -24.95
N ALA A 25 -2.01 -3.31 -25.48
CA ALA A 25 -0.75 -3.21 -24.75
C ALA A 25 -0.88 -2.27 -23.54
N ALA A 26 -1.51 -1.10 -23.71
CA ALA A 26 -1.75 -0.16 -22.63
C ALA A 26 -2.62 -0.77 -21.52
N LEU A 27 -3.70 -1.46 -21.87
CA LEU A 27 -4.55 -2.17 -20.93
C LEU A 27 -3.79 -3.29 -20.21
N PHE A 28 -2.93 -4.02 -20.91
CA PHE A 28 -2.08 -5.06 -20.30
C PHE A 28 -1.16 -4.50 -19.23
N LEU A 29 -0.56 -3.31 -19.46
CA LEU A 29 0.35 -2.68 -18.50
C LEU A 29 -0.34 -2.37 -17.17
N ILE A 30 -1.59 -1.91 -17.21
CA ILE A 30 -2.35 -1.44 -16.04
C ILE A 30 -3.29 -2.50 -15.46
N ALA A 31 -3.42 -3.67 -16.09
CA ALA A 31 -4.38 -4.68 -15.67
C ALA A 31 -4.11 -5.19 -14.24
N PRO A 32 -5.13 -5.23 -13.37
CA PRO A 32 -5.02 -5.77 -12.02
C PRO A 32 -4.97 -7.31 -12.02
N GLY A 33 -4.70 -7.89 -10.86
CA GLY A 33 -4.91 -9.30 -10.57
C GLY A 33 -6.36 -9.59 -10.17
N SER A 34 -6.77 -10.84 -10.32
CA SER A 34 -8.07 -11.31 -9.81
C SER A 34 -7.99 -11.54 -8.29
N SER A 35 -9.11 -11.32 -7.59
CA SER A 35 -9.28 -11.69 -6.19
C SER A 35 -10.69 -12.21 -5.92
N THR A 36 -10.82 -13.06 -4.95
CA THR A 36 -12.10 -13.64 -4.54
C THR A 36 -12.89 -12.68 -3.64
N LYS A 37 -14.20 -12.88 -3.54
CA LYS A 37 -15.03 -12.14 -2.58
C LYS A 37 -14.54 -12.35 -1.14
N ARG A 38 -14.09 -13.57 -0.80
CA ARG A 38 -13.56 -13.90 0.54
C ARG A 38 -12.33 -13.05 0.89
N GLN A 39 -11.36 -12.93 -0.02
CA GLN A 39 -10.17 -12.10 0.21
C GLN A 39 -10.50 -10.62 0.42
N ARG A 40 -11.51 -10.11 -0.29
CA ARG A 40 -11.91 -8.70 -0.22
C ARG A 40 -12.78 -8.36 0.99
N ALA A 41 -13.62 -9.31 1.44
CA ALA A 41 -14.68 -9.06 2.41
C ALA A 41 -14.24 -8.32 3.69
N PRO A 42 -13.09 -8.62 4.32
CA PRO A 42 -12.65 -7.93 5.52
C PRO A 42 -12.40 -6.43 5.31
N PHE A 43 -11.97 -6.07 4.10
CA PHE A 43 -11.56 -4.71 3.73
C PHE A 43 -12.69 -3.88 3.12
N MET A 44 -13.74 -4.53 2.57
CA MET A 44 -14.83 -3.83 1.89
C MET A 44 -15.65 -2.96 2.84
N GLY A 45 -15.76 -1.68 2.48
CA GLY A 45 -16.51 -0.68 3.28
C GLY A 45 -15.84 -0.36 4.62
N THR A 46 -14.56 -0.64 4.80
CA THR A 46 -13.83 -0.48 6.07
C THR A 46 -13.00 0.79 6.08
N ASN A 47 -13.06 1.52 7.20
CA ASN A 47 -12.10 2.57 7.53
C ASN A 47 -10.93 1.95 8.31
N CYS A 48 -9.70 2.12 7.80
CA CYS A 48 -8.46 1.65 8.43
C CYS A 48 -7.72 2.84 9.03
N ALA A 49 -7.35 2.75 10.30
CA ALA A 49 -6.58 3.78 10.98
C ALA A 49 -5.12 3.75 10.46
N HIS A 50 -4.69 4.86 9.83
CA HIS A 50 -3.36 5.06 9.29
C HIS A 50 -2.33 5.02 10.42
N ARG A 51 -1.40 4.06 10.39
CA ARG A 51 -0.41 3.80 11.44
C ARG A 51 -1.02 3.60 12.84
N GLY A 52 -2.22 2.98 12.89
CA GLY A 52 -3.02 2.86 14.10
C GLY A 52 -3.84 4.12 14.42
N LEU A 53 -4.60 4.08 15.52
CA LEU A 53 -5.42 5.22 15.97
C LEU A 53 -4.57 6.20 16.80
N HIS A 54 -3.55 6.78 16.16
CA HIS A 54 -2.63 7.71 16.77
C HIS A 54 -3.20 9.12 16.91
N SER A 55 -2.62 9.94 17.79
CA SER A 55 -3.12 11.27 18.10
C SER A 55 -2.28 12.39 17.47
N ARG A 56 -2.95 13.52 17.15
CA ARG A 56 -2.29 14.68 16.55
C ARG A 56 -1.29 15.36 17.49
N ASP A 57 -1.54 15.31 18.78
CA ASP A 57 -0.66 15.86 19.83
C ASP A 57 0.52 14.93 20.18
N LYS A 58 0.59 13.76 19.52
CA LYS A 58 1.60 12.73 19.69
C LYS A 58 1.62 12.04 21.07
N SER A 59 0.59 12.23 21.90
CA SER A 59 0.43 11.49 23.15
C SER A 59 0.21 10.00 22.92
N VAL A 60 -0.36 9.64 21.77
CA VAL A 60 -0.37 8.29 21.22
C VAL A 60 0.41 8.32 19.91
N PRO A 61 1.66 7.85 19.86
CA PRO A 61 2.48 7.89 18.67
C PRO A 61 1.97 6.98 17.55
N GLU A 62 2.22 7.37 16.30
CA GLU A 62 2.02 6.52 15.13
C GLU A 62 2.83 5.22 15.22
N ASN A 63 2.33 4.14 14.64
CA ASN A 63 2.99 2.82 14.62
C ASN A 63 3.39 2.29 16.01
N SER A 64 2.70 2.72 17.08
CA SER A 64 2.91 2.23 18.44
C SER A 64 1.92 1.12 18.81
N LEU A 65 2.28 0.26 19.75
CA LEU A 65 1.38 -0.78 20.28
C LEU A 65 0.08 -0.18 20.82
N GLU A 66 0.17 0.98 21.46
CA GLU A 66 -1.01 1.70 21.98
C GLU A 66 -1.94 2.17 20.86
N ALA A 67 -1.39 2.73 19.76
CA ALA A 67 -2.19 3.16 18.61
C ALA A 67 -2.93 1.98 17.97
N PHE A 68 -2.31 0.82 17.89
CA PHE A 68 -2.93 -0.40 17.34
C PHE A 68 -3.98 -0.99 18.29
N ARG A 69 -3.71 -0.99 19.60
CA ARG A 69 -4.67 -1.41 20.62
C ARG A 69 -5.95 -0.58 20.54
N LEU A 70 -5.82 0.75 20.50
CA LEU A 70 -6.94 1.67 20.40
C LEU A 70 -7.73 1.50 19.09
N ALA A 71 -7.05 1.28 17.96
CA ALA A 71 -7.71 1.02 16.68
C ALA A 71 -8.54 -0.28 16.73
N ALA A 72 -7.95 -1.35 17.27
CA ALA A 72 -8.61 -2.65 17.39
C ALA A 72 -9.80 -2.62 18.36
N GLU A 73 -9.69 -1.92 19.49
CA GLU A 73 -10.78 -1.73 20.45
C GLU A 73 -11.93 -0.90 19.89
N ALA A 74 -11.61 0.10 19.06
CA ALA A 74 -12.63 0.89 18.36
C ALA A 74 -13.26 0.16 17.16
N GLY A 75 -12.73 -1.02 16.79
CA GLY A 75 -13.24 -1.84 15.68
C GLY A 75 -12.80 -1.37 14.29
N TYR A 76 -11.88 -0.42 14.18
CA TYR A 76 -11.32 0.01 12.91
C TYR A 76 -10.42 -1.05 12.30
N GLY A 77 -10.31 -1.09 10.96
CA GLY A 77 -9.15 -1.68 10.32
C GLY A 77 -7.88 -0.92 10.70
N ILE A 78 -6.74 -1.51 10.46
CA ILE A 78 -5.42 -0.95 10.78
C ILE A 78 -4.59 -0.90 9.50
N GLU A 79 -3.89 0.18 9.29
CA GLU A 79 -2.78 0.24 8.37
C GLU A 79 -1.49 0.46 9.18
N LEU A 80 -0.39 -0.18 8.76
CA LEU A 80 0.90 -0.12 9.42
C LEU A 80 2.05 -0.33 8.43
N ASP A 81 3.25 0.13 8.81
CA ASP A 81 4.46 0.09 8.00
C ASP A 81 5.49 -0.88 8.56
N VAL A 82 6.03 -1.80 7.76
CA VAL A 82 7.09 -2.72 8.18
C VAL A 82 8.39 -2.49 7.43
N GLN A 83 9.51 -2.61 8.14
CA GLN A 83 10.85 -2.59 7.58
C GLN A 83 11.80 -3.47 8.42
N LEU A 84 13.05 -3.63 7.99
CA LEU A 84 14.03 -4.46 8.69
C LEU A 84 14.97 -3.61 9.55
N SER A 85 15.19 -4.06 10.79
CA SER A 85 16.33 -3.64 11.59
C SER A 85 17.65 -4.19 11.00
N LYS A 86 18.79 -3.72 11.52
CA LYS A 86 20.13 -4.17 11.13
C LYS A 86 20.30 -5.69 11.27
N ASP A 87 19.82 -6.25 12.35
CA ASP A 87 19.86 -7.68 12.65
C ASP A 87 18.69 -8.48 12.05
N GLY A 88 17.92 -7.84 11.15
CA GLY A 88 16.92 -8.50 10.32
C GLY A 88 15.62 -8.81 11.04
N GLN A 89 15.26 -8.09 12.08
CA GLN A 89 13.94 -8.19 12.69
C GLN A 89 12.94 -7.34 11.91
N VAL A 90 11.72 -7.83 11.75
CA VAL A 90 10.63 -7.06 11.13
C VAL A 90 10.04 -6.13 12.19
N VAL A 91 10.35 -4.85 12.06
CA VAL A 91 9.90 -3.79 12.98
C VAL A 91 8.84 -2.93 12.33
N VAL A 92 7.98 -2.29 13.13
CA VAL A 92 6.90 -1.44 12.63
C VAL A 92 7.29 0.02 12.82
N PHE A 93 7.61 0.68 11.69
CA PHE A 93 8.05 2.06 11.66
C PHE A 93 7.96 2.62 10.22
N HIS A 94 7.54 3.89 10.05
CA HIS A 94 7.29 4.44 8.72
C HIS A 94 8.54 4.98 8.02
N ASP A 95 9.28 5.89 8.67
CA ASP A 95 10.37 6.61 8.03
C ASP A 95 11.62 5.74 7.89
N ASP A 96 12.47 6.01 6.92
CA ASP A 96 13.80 5.38 6.82
C ASP A 96 14.71 5.80 7.97
N THR A 97 14.52 7.03 8.48
CA THR A 97 15.33 7.62 9.56
C THR A 97 14.52 7.84 10.82
N LEU A 98 15.20 7.91 11.96
CA LEU A 98 14.60 8.01 13.28
C LEU A 98 14.39 9.46 13.76
N ASP A 99 14.79 10.43 12.96
CA ASP A 99 14.82 11.86 13.31
C ASP A 99 13.44 12.40 13.75
N ARG A 100 12.40 12.19 12.93
CA ARG A 100 11.09 12.80 13.13
C ARG A 100 10.35 12.27 14.36
N VAL A 101 10.45 10.98 14.60
CA VAL A 101 9.64 10.27 15.61
C VAL A 101 10.45 9.99 16.88
N CYS A 102 11.75 9.69 16.75
CA CYS A 102 12.61 9.36 17.89
C CYS A 102 13.62 10.46 18.25
N GLY A 103 13.80 11.48 17.39
CA GLY A 103 14.76 12.56 17.64
C GLY A 103 16.22 12.14 17.54
N VAL A 104 16.53 11.02 16.87
CA VAL A 104 17.88 10.45 16.74
C VAL A 104 18.28 10.44 15.26
N HIS A 105 19.47 10.94 14.96
CA HIS A 105 19.99 10.95 13.59
C HIS A 105 20.64 9.60 13.25
N ALA A 106 19.81 8.64 12.88
CA ALA A 106 20.20 7.29 12.45
C ALA A 106 19.13 6.70 11.53
N ARG A 107 19.48 5.63 10.81
CA ARG A 107 18.53 4.86 10.00
C ARG A 107 18.08 3.63 10.76
N VAL A 108 16.84 3.19 10.50
CA VAL A 108 16.28 1.97 11.09
C VAL A 108 17.12 0.74 10.73
N ASP A 109 17.57 0.64 9.45
CA ASP A 109 18.36 -0.48 8.93
C ASP A 109 19.83 -0.50 9.42
N GLU A 110 20.26 0.50 10.18
CA GLU A 110 21.60 0.59 10.79
C GLU A 110 21.63 0.17 12.27
N LEU A 111 20.48 0.09 12.93
CA LEU A 111 20.37 -0.29 14.34
C LEU A 111 19.77 -1.69 14.52
N THR A 112 20.29 -2.43 15.49
CA THR A 112 19.71 -3.70 15.94
C THR A 112 18.37 -3.48 16.66
N LEU A 113 17.56 -4.53 16.80
CA LEU A 113 16.32 -4.44 17.57
C LEU A 113 16.59 -3.96 19.02
N SER A 114 17.66 -4.41 19.65
CA SER A 114 18.02 -3.99 21.00
C SER A 114 18.27 -2.49 21.08
N GLU A 115 19.00 -1.92 20.11
CA GLU A 115 19.26 -0.49 20.03
C GLU A 115 17.99 0.32 19.72
N LEU A 116 17.14 -0.18 18.81
CA LEU A 116 15.86 0.46 18.49
C LEU A 116 14.90 0.52 19.69
N ARG A 117 14.94 -0.46 20.59
CA ARG A 117 14.09 -0.50 21.78
C ARG A 117 14.48 0.48 22.89
N GLU A 118 15.70 0.99 22.86
CA GLU A 118 16.11 2.08 23.76
C GLU A 118 15.47 3.43 23.36
N LEU A 119 14.98 3.55 22.13
CA LEU A 119 14.40 4.78 21.61
C LEU A 119 12.93 4.91 21.98
N ARG A 120 12.51 6.16 22.21
CA ARG A 120 11.13 6.48 22.58
C ARG A 120 10.42 7.17 21.42
N LEU A 121 9.23 6.68 21.07
CA LEU A 121 8.38 7.29 20.06
C LEU A 121 7.79 8.60 20.61
N CYS A 122 8.12 9.72 20.00
CA CYS A 122 7.65 11.07 20.36
C CYS A 122 7.85 11.43 21.86
N GLY A 123 8.86 10.85 22.54
CA GLY A 123 9.14 11.09 23.95
C GLY A 123 8.14 10.46 24.92
N THR A 124 7.31 9.52 24.45
CA THR A 124 6.39 8.74 25.29
C THR A 124 7.03 7.46 25.83
N ASP A 125 6.28 6.62 26.53
CA ASP A 125 6.75 5.30 26.98
C ASP A 125 6.76 4.25 25.86
N GLN A 126 6.22 4.57 24.69
CA GLN A 126 6.15 3.66 23.55
C GLN A 126 7.51 3.55 22.86
N THR A 127 7.83 2.34 22.42
CA THR A 127 9.04 2.01 21.66
C THR A 127 8.67 1.47 20.27
N ILE A 128 9.65 1.32 19.38
CA ILE A 128 9.46 0.70 18.08
C ILE A 128 9.10 -0.78 18.26
N PRO A 129 7.88 -1.23 17.87
CA PRO A 129 7.47 -2.61 18.11
C PRO A 129 7.97 -3.56 17.02
N LEU A 130 8.09 -4.85 17.37
CA LEU A 130 8.12 -5.93 16.38
C LEU A 130 6.75 -6.10 15.71
N PHE A 131 6.75 -6.55 14.47
CA PHE A 131 5.51 -6.86 13.77
C PHE A 131 4.71 -7.97 14.50
N THR A 132 5.37 -8.98 15.04
CA THR A 132 4.73 -10.02 15.85
C THR A 132 4.02 -9.48 17.10
N GLU A 133 4.62 -8.50 17.81
CA GLU A 133 3.99 -7.87 18.98
C GLU A 133 2.72 -7.09 18.58
N VAL A 134 2.72 -6.47 17.41
CA VAL A 134 1.51 -5.80 16.89
C VAL A 134 0.41 -6.82 16.62
N LEU A 135 0.72 -7.96 15.99
CA LEU A 135 -0.25 -9.03 15.75
C LEU A 135 -0.82 -9.59 17.06
N ASP A 136 0.02 -9.72 18.09
CA ASP A 136 -0.40 -10.14 19.44
C ASP A 136 -1.34 -9.14 20.12
N VAL A 137 -1.13 -7.84 19.92
CA VAL A 137 -2.00 -6.80 20.45
C VAL A 137 -3.32 -6.75 19.69
N VAL A 138 -3.30 -6.89 18.37
CA VAL A 138 -4.52 -6.84 17.52
C VAL A 138 -5.38 -8.08 17.72
N ARG A 139 -4.81 -9.26 17.91
CA ARG A 139 -5.53 -10.53 18.23
C ARG A 139 -6.66 -10.83 17.24
N CYS A 140 -6.43 -10.70 15.97
CA CYS A 140 -7.42 -10.95 14.90
C CYS A 140 -8.72 -10.10 14.98
N ARG A 141 -8.75 -9.03 15.81
CA ARG A 141 -9.93 -8.18 15.99
C ARG A 141 -10.14 -7.18 14.86
N SER A 142 -9.10 -6.93 14.06
CA SER A 142 -9.10 -5.93 12.99
C SER A 142 -8.46 -6.49 11.74
N ALA A 143 -8.97 -6.09 10.57
CA ALA A 143 -8.29 -6.30 9.31
C ALA A 143 -7.06 -5.40 9.22
N ILE A 144 -5.92 -5.93 8.78
CA ILE A 144 -4.63 -5.22 8.71
C ILE A 144 -4.21 -5.03 7.26
N ILE A 145 -3.87 -3.80 6.90
CA ILE A 145 -3.14 -3.45 5.68
C ILE A 145 -1.68 -3.22 6.09
N CYS A 146 -0.78 -4.09 5.63
CA CYS A 146 0.63 -4.04 5.96
C CYS A 146 1.41 -3.45 4.77
N GLU A 147 1.91 -2.21 4.90
CA GLU A 147 2.84 -1.63 3.93
C GLU A 147 4.25 -2.17 4.16
N LEU A 148 4.86 -2.77 3.12
CA LEU A 148 6.28 -3.08 3.15
C LEU A 148 7.06 -1.91 2.56
N LYS A 149 7.92 -1.30 3.37
CA LYS A 149 8.76 -0.17 2.95
C LYS A 149 9.84 -0.62 1.97
N ASP A 150 10.14 0.25 1.00
CA ASP A 150 11.22 0.00 0.04
C ASP A 150 12.58 0.22 0.71
N GLY A 151 13.54 -0.67 0.45
CA GLY A 151 14.87 -0.60 1.04
C GLY A 151 15.88 -1.50 0.33
N LYS A 152 17.07 -1.65 0.91
CA LYS A 152 18.15 -2.44 0.33
C LYS A 152 17.90 -3.96 0.42
N ARG A 153 17.08 -4.40 1.36
CA ARG A 153 16.84 -5.83 1.71
C ARG A 153 15.40 -6.26 1.42
N ASN A 154 14.81 -5.78 0.33
CA ASN A 154 13.39 -5.99 -0.01
C ASN A 154 13.00 -7.47 -0.03
N ARG A 155 13.84 -8.33 -0.62
CA ARG A 155 13.56 -9.77 -0.68
C ARG A 155 13.47 -10.38 0.72
N GLU A 156 14.44 -10.08 1.58
CA GLU A 156 14.45 -10.55 2.96
C GLU A 156 13.26 -10.03 3.76
N LEU A 157 12.90 -8.75 3.57
CA LEU A 157 11.69 -8.18 4.18
C LEU A 157 10.44 -8.94 3.74
N CYS A 158 10.30 -9.24 2.44
CA CYS A 158 9.16 -10.02 1.93
C CYS A 158 9.11 -11.42 2.54
N GLU A 159 10.25 -12.14 2.57
CA GLU A 159 10.33 -13.51 3.09
C GLU A 159 9.94 -13.56 4.56
N LYS A 160 10.54 -12.71 5.40
CA LYS A 160 10.27 -12.66 6.85
C LYS A 160 8.87 -12.16 7.18
N THR A 161 8.40 -11.13 6.47
CA THR A 161 7.02 -10.65 6.64
C THR A 161 6.01 -11.73 6.28
N TYR A 162 6.24 -12.48 5.19
CA TYR A 162 5.35 -13.56 4.79
C TYR A 162 5.36 -14.73 5.78
N GLU A 163 6.52 -15.09 6.33
CA GLU A 163 6.64 -16.09 7.39
C GLU A 163 5.76 -15.71 8.59
N ILE A 164 5.88 -14.47 9.10
CA ILE A 164 5.06 -13.97 10.21
C ILE A 164 3.56 -13.98 9.86
N ILE A 165 3.19 -13.52 8.66
CA ILE A 165 1.78 -13.47 8.22
C ILE A 165 1.20 -14.88 8.08
N SER A 166 1.98 -15.86 7.65
CA SER A 166 1.52 -17.24 7.45
C SER A 166 1.06 -17.92 8.74
N ASP A 167 1.60 -17.51 9.86
CA ASP A 167 1.24 -18.01 11.20
C ASP A 167 0.08 -17.23 11.82
N TYR A 168 -0.36 -16.12 11.21
CA TYR A 168 -1.42 -15.28 11.73
C TYR A 168 -2.79 -15.66 11.17
N SER A 169 -3.75 -15.90 12.05
CA SER A 169 -5.11 -16.32 11.66
C SER A 169 -6.07 -15.17 11.34
N GLY A 170 -5.65 -13.91 11.53
CA GLY A 170 -6.47 -12.73 11.27
C GLY A 170 -6.44 -12.29 9.80
N ASP A 171 -7.34 -11.36 9.47
CA ASP A 171 -7.42 -10.79 8.13
C ASP A 171 -6.29 -9.80 7.89
N ILE A 172 -5.40 -10.11 6.96
CA ILE A 172 -4.28 -9.26 6.58
C ILE A 172 -4.10 -9.20 5.08
N CYS A 173 -3.71 -8.06 4.55
CA CYS A 173 -3.25 -7.87 3.19
C CYS A 173 -1.95 -7.06 3.19
N ILE A 174 -1.24 -7.04 2.05
CA ILE A 174 -0.01 -6.27 1.91
C ILE A 174 -0.16 -5.17 0.87
N GLU A 175 0.63 -4.11 1.03
CA GLU A 175 0.83 -3.11 0.00
C GLU A 175 2.27 -2.57 -0.01
N SER A 176 2.67 -1.97 -1.10
CA SER A 176 3.95 -1.27 -1.22
C SER A 176 3.93 -0.26 -2.36
N PHE A 177 4.73 0.80 -2.25
CA PHE A 177 5.08 1.68 -3.38
C PHE A 177 5.96 0.98 -4.41
N ASN A 178 6.79 0.01 -3.98
CA ASN A 178 7.65 -0.73 -4.88
C ASN A 178 6.89 -1.89 -5.56
N PRO A 179 6.66 -1.84 -6.89
CA PRO A 179 5.94 -2.89 -7.59
C PRO A 179 6.66 -4.26 -7.58
N LEU A 180 7.97 -4.29 -7.31
CA LEU A 180 8.71 -5.55 -7.21
C LEU A 180 8.44 -6.27 -5.88
N ILE A 181 8.20 -5.53 -4.79
CA ILE A 181 7.72 -6.09 -3.52
C ILE A 181 6.34 -6.71 -3.75
N VAL A 182 5.40 -5.99 -4.35
CA VAL A 182 4.06 -6.50 -4.67
C VAL A 182 4.14 -7.72 -5.60
N ALA A 183 5.07 -7.71 -6.57
CA ALA A 183 5.31 -8.83 -7.47
C ALA A 183 5.86 -10.06 -6.73
N TRP A 184 6.71 -9.88 -5.72
CA TRP A 184 7.20 -10.99 -4.92
C TRP A 184 6.01 -11.77 -4.30
N PHE A 185 5.06 -11.07 -3.68
CA PHE A 185 3.85 -11.70 -3.11
C PHE A 185 2.94 -12.32 -4.17
N ARG A 186 2.89 -11.76 -5.39
CA ARG A 186 2.17 -12.39 -6.49
C ARG A 186 2.64 -13.82 -6.77
N PHE A 187 3.93 -14.07 -6.67
CA PHE A 187 4.52 -15.36 -7.03
C PHE A 187 4.65 -16.31 -5.84
N HIS A 188 4.79 -15.81 -4.62
CA HIS A 188 5.07 -16.60 -3.42
C HIS A 188 3.86 -16.74 -2.47
N ALA A 189 2.90 -15.79 -2.50
CA ALA A 189 1.76 -15.72 -1.58
C ALA A 189 0.46 -15.44 -2.36
N LYS A 190 0.04 -16.39 -3.20
CA LYS A 190 -1.09 -16.20 -4.14
C LYS A 190 -2.43 -15.94 -3.45
N ASP A 191 -2.62 -16.48 -2.26
CA ASP A 191 -3.85 -16.36 -1.49
C ASP A 191 -3.91 -15.06 -0.68
N LEU A 192 -2.78 -14.36 -0.52
CA LEU A 192 -2.72 -13.08 0.16
C LEU A 192 -3.16 -11.94 -0.77
N LEU A 193 -4.10 -11.12 -0.30
CA LEU A 193 -4.51 -9.91 -1.02
C LEU A 193 -3.35 -8.92 -1.03
N ARG A 194 -3.07 -8.33 -2.21
CA ARG A 194 -1.94 -7.41 -2.39
C ARG A 194 -2.32 -6.17 -3.17
N GLY A 195 -1.77 -5.05 -2.79
CA GLY A 195 -2.05 -3.74 -3.35
C GLY A 195 -0.83 -3.00 -3.86
N GLN A 196 -1.06 -2.13 -4.82
CA GLN A 196 -0.08 -1.16 -5.28
C GLN A 196 -0.40 0.20 -4.65
N LEU A 197 0.51 0.72 -3.82
CA LEU A 197 0.49 2.11 -3.38
C LEU A 197 0.91 3.01 -4.54
N ALA A 198 0.18 4.08 -4.75
CA ALA A 198 0.49 5.06 -5.79
C ALA A 198 0.01 6.47 -5.41
N GLN A 199 0.65 7.45 -6.00
CA GLN A 199 0.35 8.86 -5.81
C GLN A 199 0.65 9.65 -7.10
N PRO A 200 0.17 10.91 -7.24
CA PRO A 200 0.53 11.73 -8.39
C PRO A 200 2.04 11.89 -8.54
N MET A 201 2.55 11.86 -9.78
CA MET A 201 3.98 11.98 -10.12
C MET A 201 4.71 13.06 -9.30
N ARG A 202 4.11 14.23 -9.14
CA ARG A 202 4.69 15.37 -8.41
C ARG A 202 4.88 15.18 -6.89
N ARG A 203 4.44 14.04 -6.37
CA ARG A 203 4.55 13.68 -4.94
C ARG A 203 5.68 12.69 -4.66
N TYR A 204 6.25 12.09 -5.71
CA TYR A 204 7.48 11.31 -5.57
C TYR A 204 8.66 12.27 -5.38
N ASP A 205 9.58 11.87 -4.54
CA ASP A 205 10.81 12.63 -4.31
C ASP A 205 11.70 12.58 -5.55
N ALA A 206 12.00 13.73 -6.12
CA ALA A 206 12.78 13.87 -7.35
C ALA A 206 14.25 13.50 -7.18
N ASP A 207 14.77 13.50 -5.94
CA ASP A 207 16.16 13.12 -5.65
C ASP A 207 16.32 11.57 -5.65
N THR A 208 15.23 10.84 -5.37
CA THR A 208 15.25 9.37 -5.29
C THR A 208 14.57 8.69 -6.46
N VAL A 209 13.58 9.32 -7.10
CA VAL A 209 12.79 8.72 -8.18
C VAL A 209 12.83 9.57 -9.44
N SER A 210 13.36 9.02 -10.55
CA SER A 210 13.41 9.74 -11.83
C SER A 210 11.99 10.09 -12.33
N ALA A 211 11.86 11.19 -13.08
CA ALA A 211 10.56 11.65 -13.59
C ALA A 211 9.81 10.60 -14.43
N PRO A 212 10.45 9.82 -15.35
CA PRO A 212 9.77 8.74 -16.06
C PRO A 212 9.27 7.63 -15.12
N THR A 213 10.07 7.28 -14.10
CA THR A 213 9.68 6.28 -13.10
C THR A 213 8.52 6.78 -12.26
N ALA A 214 8.57 8.02 -11.77
CA ALA A 214 7.48 8.65 -11.01
C ALA A 214 6.17 8.72 -11.84
N TYR A 215 6.28 9.00 -13.14
CA TYR A 215 5.14 8.93 -14.06
C TYR A 215 4.57 7.51 -14.15
N ALA A 216 5.42 6.52 -14.39
CA ALA A 216 4.99 5.13 -14.53
C ALA A 216 4.35 4.58 -13.24
N LEU A 217 4.92 4.90 -12.06
CA LEU A 217 4.36 4.55 -10.75
C LEU A 217 3.02 5.24 -10.51
N GLY A 218 2.94 6.56 -10.74
CA GLY A 218 1.71 7.34 -10.55
C GLY A 218 0.56 6.93 -11.49
N HIS A 219 0.88 6.33 -12.65
CA HIS A 219 -0.06 5.79 -13.62
C HIS A 219 -0.24 4.27 -13.51
N THR A 220 0.37 3.64 -12.50
CA THR A 220 0.29 2.19 -12.24
C THR A 220 0.69 1.31 -13.44
N LEU A 221 1.65 1.79 -14.26
CA LEU A 221 2.08 1.10 -15.48
C LEU A 221 2.85 -0.19 -15.20
N PHE A 222 3.32 -0.41 -13.97
CA PHE A 222 3.97 -1.64 -13.54
C PHE A 222 3.01 -2.73 -13.04
N ASN A 223 1.70 -2.50 -13.15
CA ASN A 223 0.72 -3.52 -12.75
C ASN A 223 0.89 -4.84 -13.50
N PHE A 224 1.44 -4.83 -14.73
CA PHE A 224 1.70 -6.07 -15.46
C PHE A 224 2.69 -7.01 -14.75
N ILE A 225 3.60 -6.47 -13.94
CA ILE A 225 4.53 -7.24 -13.12
C ILE A 225 3.84 -7.67 -11.81
N ALA A 226 3.28 -6.70 -11.09
CA ALA A 226 2.74 -6.88 -9.75
C ALA A 226 1.35 -7.53 -9.72
N ARG A 227 0.51 -7.27 -10.74
CA ARG A 227 -0.90 -7.68 -10.78
C ARG A 227 -1.61 -7.45 -9.44
N PRO A 228 -1.64 -6.20 -8.94
CA PRO A 228 -2.25 -5.89 -7.67
C PRO A 228 -3.76 -6.12 -7.73
N GLN A 229 -4.36 -6.55 -6.64
CA GLN A 229 -5.80 -6.78 -6.52
C GLN A 229 -6.54 -5.56 -5.98
N PHE A 230 -5.79 -4.62 -5.40
CA PHE A 230 -6.27 -3.27 -5.08
C PHE A 230 -5.22 -2.21 -5.44
N ILE A 231 -5.69 -1.00 -5.64
CA ILE A 231 -4.83 0.17 -5.79
C ILE A 231 -5.13 1.12 -4.64
N ALA A 232 -4.12 1.35 -3.80
CA ALA A 232 -4.17 2.36 -2.76
C ALA A 232 -3.62 3.67 -3.35
N TYR A 233 -4.54 4.55 -3.76
CA TYR A 233 -4.18 5.81 -4.40
C TYR A 233 -4.41 6.99 -3.47
N ARG A 234 -3.41 7.91 -3.41
CA ARG A 234 -3.54 9.14 -2.65
C ARG A 234 -4.81 9.89 -3.03
N ILE A 235 -5.55 10.35 -2.02
CA ILE A 235 -6.81 11.08 -2.23
C ILE A 235 -6.59 12.33 -3.07
N GLY A 236 -7.46 12.53 -4.06
CA GLY A 236 -7.39 13.58 -5.07
C GLY A 236 -7.64 13.05 -6.47
N PHE A 237 -7.06 13.73 -7.45
CA PHE A 237 -7.21 13.35 -8.87
C PHE A 237 -6.50 12.02 -9.16
N ARG A 238 -7.22 11.09 -9.79
CA ARG A 238 -6.70 9.79 -10.24
C ARG A 238 -6.59 9.78 -11.77
N PRO A 239 -5.42 9.43 -12.34
CA PRO A 239 -5.24 9.29 -13.79
C PRO A 239 -6.23 8.29 -14.41
N LEU A 240 -6.47 8.43 -15.72
CA LEU A 240 -7.35 7.51 -16.45
C LEU A 240 -6.87 6.06 -16.35
N SER A 241 -5.57 5.80 -16.38
CA SER A 241 -4.97 4.47 -16.23
C SER A 241 -5.36 3.79 -14.90
N VAL A 242 -5.32 4.54 -13.78
CA VAL A 242 -5.75 4.06 -12.46
C VAL A 242 -7.25 3.75 -12.47
N ARG A 243 -8.08 4.66 -13.00
CA ARG A 243 -9.54 4.46 -13.10
C ARG A 243 -9.91 3.26 -13.98
N LEU A 244 -9.18 3.04 -15.06
CA LEU A 244 -9.36 1.85 -15.92
C LEU A 244 -8.97 0.56 -15.17
N SER A 245 -7.87 0.57 -14.42
CA SER A 245 -7.48 -0.56 -13.57
C SER A 245 -8.55 -0.89 -12.52
N GLU A 246 -9.12 0.14 -11.88
CA GLU A 246 -10.25 0.00 -10.95
C GLU A 246 -11.50 -0.56 -11.66
N TYR A 247 -11.81 -0.08 -12.87
CA TYR A 247 -12.91 -0.60 -13.68
C TYR A 247 -12.71 -2.06 -14.08
N MET A 248 -11.47 -2.48 -14.35
CA MET A 248 -11.10 -3.87 -14.63
C MET A 248 -11.12 -4.77 -13.38
N GLY A 249 -11.45 -4.22 -12.19
CA GLY A 249 -11.74 -4.99 -11.00
C GLY A 249 -10.75 -4.84 -9.84
N ALA A 250 -9.78 -3.92 -9.88
CA ALA A 250 -9.01 -3.57 -8.70
C ALA A 250 -9.90 -2.90 -7.64
N MET A 251 -9.77 -3.28 -6.36
CA MET A 251 -10.43 -2.54 -5.26
C MET A 251 -9.84 -1.13 -5.16
N ARG A 252 -10.69 -0.18 -4.79
CA ARG A 252 -10.34 1.23 -4.67
C ARG A 252 -10.04 1.57 -3.22
N VAL A 253 -8.77 1.70 -2.89
CA VAL A 253 -8.31 2.14 -1.57
C VAL A 253 -7.87 3.60 -1.63
N GLY A 254 -8.28 4.42 -0.69
CA GLY A 254 -7.90 5.83 -0.65
C GLY A 254 -7.13 6.20 0.60
N TRP A 255 -5.99 6.88 0.45
CA TRP A 255 -5.12 7.34 1.54
C TRP A 255 -4.58 8.75 1.31
N THR A 256 -4.30 9.58 2.29
CA THR A 256 -4.83 9.47 3.64
C THR A 256 -6.04 10.38 3.73
N SER A 257 -7.12 9.90 4.32
CA SER A 257 -8.35 10.67 4.49
C SER A 257 -8.35 11.43 5.80
N HIS A 258 -8.83 12.67 5.74
CA HIS A 258 -9.04 13.53 6.90
C HIS A 258 -10.52 13.92 7.07
N GLU A 259 -11.43 13.32 6.29
CA GLU A 259 -12.85 13.67 6.28
C GLU A 259 -13.71 12.56 5.68
N PRO A 260 -14.97 12.37 6.17
CA PRO A 260 -15.84 11.28 5.75
C PRO A 260 -16.23 11.29 4.26
N ARG A 261 -16.28 12.46 3.60
CA ARG A 261 -16.66 12.53 2.17
C ARG A 261 -15.71 11.74 1.25
N ASN A 262 -14.50 11.44 1.72
CA ASN A 262 -13.54 10.64 0.97
C ASN A 262 -13.89 9.14 0.88
N GLU A 263 -14.92 8.69 1.60
CA GLU A 263 -15.46 7.32 1.50
C GLU A 263 -16.20 7.10 0.17
N ALA A 264 -16.74 8.19 -0.42
CA ALA A 264 -17.53 8.10 -1.64
C ALA A 264 -16.74 7.48 -2.80
N GLY A 265 -17.30 6.42 -3.40
CA GLY A 265 -16.72 5.73 -4.54
C GLY A 265 -15.46 4.90 -4.21
N ARG A 266 -15.22 4.60 -2.94
CA ARG A 266 -14.11 3.76 -2.49
C ARG A 266 -14.60 2.46 -1.90
N ASP A 267 -13.72 1.48 -1.82
CA ASP A 267 -13.98 0.18 -1.22
C ASP A 267 -13.35 0.09 0.18
N THR A 268 -12.26 0.83 0.41
CA THR A 268 -11.56 0.96 1.70
C THR A 268 -10.97 2.37 1.79
N VAL A 269 -10.91 2.94 3.00
CA VAL A 269 -10.27 4.23 3.25
C VAL A 269 -9.28 4.10 4.40
N ILE A 270 -8.07 4.58 4.18
CA ILE A 270 -7.05 4.76 5.22
C ILE A 270 -7.17 6.20 5.72
N PHE A 271 -7.47 6.36 7.00
CA PHE A 271 -7.82 7.66 7.61
C PHE A 271 -6.92 8.03 8.78
N GLU A 272 -6.83 9.32 9.07
CA GLU A 272 -6.22 9.84 10.29
C GLU A 272 -6.87 11.14 10.79
N PHE A 273 -6.75 11.39 12.09
CA PHE A 273 -7.15 12.62 12.79
C PHE A 273 -8.62 13.00 12.74
N TYR A 274 -9.51 12.05 12.47
CA TYR A 274 -10.95 12.17 12.69
C TYR A 274 -11.55 10.80 13.06
N LYS A 275 -12.82 10.75 13.43
CA LYS A 275 -13.49 9.51 13.83
C LYS A 275 -14.58 9.16 12.81
N PRO A 276 -14.29 8.41 11.75
CA PRO A 276 -15.29 7.92 10.80
C PRO A 276 -16.14 6.81 11.42
N ARG A 277 -17.17 6.37 10.69
CA ARG A 277 -17.82 5.09 10.99
C ARG A 277 -16.83 3.95 10.75
N VAL A 278 -16.90 2.90 11.55
CA VAL A 278 -16.05 1.71 11.37
C VAL A 278 -16.27 1.09 10.00
N LYS A 279 -17.53 0.94 9.60
CA LYS A 279 -17.96 0.51 8.26
C LYS A 279 -18.82 1.61 7.62
N PHE A 280 -18.61 1.84 6.32
CA PHE A 280 -19.34 2.86 5.53
C PHE A 280 -20.13 2.27 4.35
N LYS A 281 -20.10 0.95 4.17
CA LYS A 281 -20.91 0.18 3.20
C LYS A 281 -21.61 -0.98 3.90
#